data_288a584dfae6dd0f4141bf839bf01c35
#
_entry.id   288a584dfae6dd0f4141bf839bf01c35
#
_cell.length_a   1.000
_cell.length_b   1.000
_cell.length_c   1.000
_cell.angle_alpha   90.00
_cell.angle_beta   90.00
_cell.angle_gamma   90.00
#
_symmetry.space_group_name_H-M   'P 1'
#
loop_
_entity.id
_entity.type
_entity.pdbx_description
1 polymer ?
#
loop_
_entity_poly.entity_id
_entity_poly.type
_entity_poly.pdbx_seq_one_letter_code
_entity_poly.pdbx_strand_id
1 'polypeptide(L)'
;VTPRSEEDTPGVRRAWGWVAHLLDGGTTPWRDWKGEGPSRGRVLPGAQQLELLRRLNLAGPPSPALATRVVEASAPGRGRPDLELAGAVDPLAFGPPPVDPADLPDDELLRVAAGILADDVVAAGLPDPPRAATRRPWARRYRLVGDALLADPVRAELVARGRPPGGRGSVILVLGTDLGQMLAHAWTARSLAEGGPGWRDWLDPLARHRTLPPRIDLVRAARAWSDRVGPERVRIVLDPTEIPRLVGVRRPLPGPPEISADAVDLARRVGQVLGLLAVPPRRRALLHETLLPRLVAAGGPQLVVPDEHADWVHTRAVRMRDALLRAGYPVHGDPDSLLPVGRSGASEPSDAGALALAMRLVLEEGRS
;
A
#
# COMPACT_ATOMS: atom_id res chain seq x y z
N VAL A 1 -36.53 33.49 18.29
CA VAL A 1 -36.60 32.02 18.35
C VAL A 1 -35.43 31.58 19.15
N THR A 2 -35.66 31.24 20.44
CA THR A 2 -34.65 30.70 21.38
C THR A 2 -34.26 29.31 20.86
N PRO A 3 -32.97 28.98 20.70
CA PRO A 3 -32.61 27.60 20.39
C PRO A 3 -33.08 26.73 21.56
N ARG A 4 -33.91 25.75 21.28
CA ARG A 4 -34.22 24.68 22.22
C ARG A 4 -32.87 24.05 22.57
N SER A 5 -32.52 24.05 23.86
CA SER A 5 -31.57 23.11 24.42
C SER A 5 -32.07 21.72 24.03
N GLU A 6 -31.38 21.05 23.12
CA GLU A 6 -31.65 19.64 22.87
C GLU A 6 -31.34 18.92 24.17
N GLU A 7 -32.41 18.61 24.94
CA GLU A 7 -32.30 17.72 26.08
C GLU A 7 -31.78 16.39 25.54
N ASP A 8 -30.61 15.93 26.06
CA ASP A 8 -30.03 14.66 25.70
C ASP A 8 -31.06 13.55 25.81
N THR A 9 -31.51 13.00 24.69
CA THR A 9 -32.41 11.88 24.69
C THR A 9 -31.81 10.68 25.42
N PRO A 10 -32.57 9.70 25.92
CA PRO A 10 -32.01 8.49 26.53
C PRO A 10 -31.01 7.78 25.61
N GLY A 11 -31.28 7.76 24.29
CA GLY A 11 -30.36 7.22 23.30
C GLY A 11 -29.02 7.96 23.24
N VAL A 12 -29.04 9.29 23.24
CA VAL A 12 -27.83 10.13 23.25
C VAL A 12 -27.06 9.93 24.55
N ARG A 13 -27.73 9.88 25.72
CA ARG A 13 -27.05 9.60 27.01
C ARG A 13 -26.40 8.23 27.03
N ARG A 14 -27.10 7.21 26.49
CA ARG A 14 -26.54 5.86 26.33
C ARG A 14 -25.29 5.87 25.46
N ALA A 15 -25.32 6.60 24.34
CA ALA A 15 -24.18 6.72 23.43
C ALA A 15 -22.97 7.39 24.10
N TRP A 16 -23.16 8.49 24.80
CA TRP A 16 -22.08 9.14 25.53
C TRP A 16 -21.53 8.30 26.69
N GLY A 17 -22.36 7.51 27.33
CA GLY A 17 -21.93 6.51 28.32
C GLY A 17 -21.00 5.47 27.67
N TRP A 18 -21.35 5.02 26.47
CA TRP A 18 -20.51 4.06 25.72
C TRP A 18 -19.19 4.68 25.24
N VAL A 19 -19.19 5.91 24.74
CA VAL A 19 -17.97 6.66 24.43
C VAL A 19 -17.04 6.71 25.64
N ALA A 20 -17.56 7.09 26.83
CA ALA A 20 -16.75 7.14 28.05
C ALA A 20 -16.20 5.75 28.41
N HIS A 21 -17.02 4.70 28.34
CA HIS A 21 -16.60 3.32 28.57
C HIS A 21 -15.46 2.87 27.65
N LEU A 22 -15.55 3.20 26.36
CA LEU A 22 -14.50 2.85 25.40
C LEU A 22 -13.22 3.65 25.62
N LEU A 23 -13.31 4.93 25.98
CA LEU A 23 -12.14 5.77 26.32
C LEU A 23 -11.42 5.26 27.59
N ASP A 24 -12.15 4.63 28.49
CA ASP A 24 -11.60 3.98 29.71
C ASP A 24 -11.09 2.55 29.44
N GLY A 25 -10.95 2.14 28.17
CA GLY A 25 -10.45 0.81 27.78
C GLY A 25 -11.50 -0.28 27.71
N GLY A 26 -12.79 0.07 27.80
CA GLY A 26 -13.90 -0.90 27.72
C GLY A 26 -14.00 -1.58 26.36
N THR A 27 -14.54 -2.81 26.36
CA THR A 27 -14.65 -3.66 25.16
C THR A 27 -16.06 -4.15 24.88
N THR A 28 -17.04 -3.75 25.70
CA THR A 28 -18.44 -4.16 25.56
C THR A 28 -19.02 -3.69 24.22
N PRO A 29 -19.61 -4.57 23.40
CA PRO A 29 -20.27 -4.17 22.15
C PRO A 29 -21.45 -3.22 22.42
N TRP A 30 -21.75 -2.35 21.45
CA TRP A 30 -22.85 -1.40 21.55
C TRP A 30 -24.20 -2.07 21.86
N ARG A 31 -24.52 -3.18 21.23
CA ARG A 31 -25.76 -3.93 21.44
C ARG A 31 -25.96 -4.40 22.89
N ASP A 32 -24.86 -4.68 23.59
CA ASP A 32 -24.86 -5.19 24.96
C ASP A 32 -24.70 -4.08 26.02
N TRP A 33 -24.34 -2.87 25.58
CA TRP A 33 -24.14 -1.73 26.47
C TRP A 33 -25.47 -1.20 27.02
N LYS A 34 -25.54 -1.03 28.34
CA LYS A 34 -26.77 -0.57 29.07
C LYS A 34 -26.52 0.69 29.90
N GLY A 35 -25.28 1.16 30.00
CA GLY A 35 -24.92 2.34 30.77
C GLY A 35 -25.35 3.64 30.11
N GLU A 36 -25.36 4.71 30.89
CA GLU A 36 -25.59 6.07 30.43
C GLU A 36 -24.44 6.97 30.94
N GLY A 37 -24.23 8.10 30.29
CA GLY A 37 -23.26 9.09 30.70
C GLY A 37 -23.63 10.50 30.23
N PRO A 38 -23.03 11.54 30.84
CA PRO A 38 -23.25 12.92 30.42
C PRO A 38 -22.59 13.17 29.05
N SER A 39 -23.18 14.03 28.25
CA SER A 39 -22.58 14.54 27.02
C SER A 39 -21.23 15.20 27.30
N ARG A 40 -20.21 14.82 26.55
CA ARG A 40 -18.84 15.36 26.67
C ARG A 40 -18.40 16.19 25.46
N GLY A 41 -19.27 16.40 24.48
CA GLY A 41 -18.92 17.11 23.25
C GLY A 41 -20.13 17.62 22.50
N ARG A 42 -19.89 18.36 21.42
CA ARG A 42 -20.95 18.90 20.57
C ARG A 42 -21.49 17.89 19.56
N VAL A 43 -20.66 16.93 19.16
CA VAL A 43 -20.99 15.94 18.12
C VAL A 43 -20.64 14.55 18.64
N LEU A 44 -21.57 13.62 18.52
CA LEU A 44 -21.32 12.22 18.83
C LEU A 44 -20.37 11.62 17.79
N PRO A 45 -19.32 10.88 18.20
CA PRO A 45 -18.45 10.18 17.25
C PRO A 45 -19.24 9.16 16.44
N GLY A 46 -18.82 8.92 15.22
CA GLY A 46 -19.46 7.95 14.35
C GLY A 46 -19.23 6.50 14.80
N ALA A 47 -20.11 5.64 14.34
CA ALA A 47 -20.07 4.21 14.66
C ALA A 47 -18.75 3.54 14.27
N GLN A 48 -18.10 4.00 13.17
CA GLN A 48 -16.82 3.49 12.70
C GLN A 48 -15.69 3.76 13.69
N GLN A 49 -15.59 4.99 14.21
CA GLN A 49 -14.58 5.39 15.16
C GLN A 49 -14.71 4.62 16.47
N LEU A 50 -15.93 4.48 16.95
CA LEU A 50 -16.22 3.80 18.22
C LEU A 50 -15.97 2.28 18.13
N GLU A 51 -16.37 1.64 17.03
CA GLU A 51 -16.03 0.23 16.82
C GLU A 51 -14.55 0.00 16.62
N LEU A 52 -13.86 0.89 15.91
CA LEU A 52 -12.39 0.83 15.78
C LEU A 52 -11.73 0.94 17.16
N LEU A 53 -12.16 1.89 18.01
CA LEU A 53 -11.63 2.02 19.37
C LEU A 53 -11.89 0.76 20.21
N ARG A 54 -13.10 0.19 20.12
CA ARG A 54 -13.42 -1.07 20.80
C ARG A 54 -12.49 -2.21 20.36
N ARG A 55 -12.24 -2.35 19.05
CA ARG A 55 -11.34 -3.39 18.52
C ARG A 55 -9.88 -3.13 18.92
N LEU A 56 -9.44 -1.86 18.98
CA LEU A 56 -8.11 -1.52 19.51
C LEU A 56 -7.98 -1.91 20.98
N ASN A 57 -9.00 -1.63 21.81
CA ASN A 57 -9.01 -2.04 23.23
C ASN A 57 -8.91 -3.57 23.39
N LEU A 58 -9.52 -4.35 22.50
CA LEU A 58 -9.40 -5.81 22.46
C LEU A 58 -8.00 -6.29 22.03
N ALA A 59 -7.36 -5.60 21.09
CA ALA A 59 -6.05 -5.97 20.57
C ALA A 59 -4.90 -5.58 21.52
N GLY A 60 -5.10 -4.53 22.32
CA GLY A 60 -4.14 -4.03 23.29
C GLY A 60 -4.52 -2.61 23.75
N PRO A 61 -4.23 -2.21 25.00
CA PRO A 61 -4.69 -0.93 25.50
C PRO A 61 -4.02 0.24 24.74
N PRO A 62 -4.81 1.05 24.01
CA PRO A 62 -4.29 2.25 23.36
C PRO A 62 -3.92 3.30 24.42
N SER A 63 -2.98 4.20 24.11
CA SER A 63 -2.75 5.36 24.97
C SER A 63 -3.99 6.27 24.99
N PRO A 64 -4.21 7.05 26.07
CA PRO A 64 -5.33 8.00 26.12
C PRO A 64 -5.33 9.00 24.96
N ALA A 65 -4.15 9.42 24.51
CA ALA A 65 -4.00 10.32 23.37
C ALA A 65 -4.46 9.63 22.06
N LEU A 66 -4.10 8.36 21.86
CA LEU A 66 -4.56 7.59 20.71
C LEU A 66 -6.07 7.35 20.75
N ALA A 67 -6.62 6.98 21.90
CA ALA A 67 -8.06 6.77 22.06
C ALA A 67 -8.85 8.05 21.70
N THR A 68 -8.39 9.22 22.16
CA THR A 68 -8.98 10.51 21.79
C THR A 68 -8.89 10.78 20.30
N ARG A 69 -7.72 10.55 19.69
CA ARG A 69 -7.53 10.71 18.24
C ARG A 69 -8.46 9.82 17.41
N VAL A 70 -8.69 8.58 17.85
CA VAL A 70 -9.60 7.65 17.15
C VAL A 70 -11.02 8.18 17.19
N VAL A 71 -11.48 8.66 18.33
CA VAL A 71 -12.83 9.21 18.52
C VAL A 71 -13.05 10.50 17.71
N GLU A 72 -12.02 11.31 17.56
CA GLU A 72 -12.06 12.57 16.82
C GLU A 72 -11.78 12.41 15.31
N ALA A 73 -11.30 11.23 14.88
CA ALA A 73 -10.99 10.97 13.49
C ALA A 73 -12.25 10.91 12.64
N SER A 74 -12.28 11.69 11.55
CA SER A 74 -13.32 11.53 10.52
C SER A 74 -12.88 10.48 9.51
N ALA A 75 -13.83 9.64 9.07
CA ALA A 75 -13.56 8.66 8.02
C ALA A 75 -13.37 9.37 6.66
N PRO A 76 -12.16 9.38 6.06
CA PRO A 76 -11.94 10.09 4.82
C PRO A 76 -12.69 9.45 3.66
N GLY A 77 -13.33 10.27 2.83
CA GLY A 77 -13.99 9.81 1.61
C GLY A 77 -15.16 10.70 1.20
N ARG A 78 -15.23 11.07 -0.08
CA ARG A 78 -16.39 11.80 -0.59
C ARG A 78 -17.61 10.88 -0.64
N GLY A 79 -18.76 11.35 -0.13
CA GLY A 79 -20.02 10.62 -0.17
C GLY A 79 -20.13 9.44 0.83
N ARG A 80 -19.18 9.30 1.75
CA ARG A 80 -19.23 8.31 2.84
C ARG A 80 -19.11 9.05 4.18
N PRO A 81 -20.23 9.52 4.76
CA PRO A 81 -20.22 10.22 6.05
C PRO A 81 -19.93 9.24 7.20
N ASP A 82 -19.63 9.79 8.36
CA ASP A 82 -19.62 9.04 9.58
C ASP A 82 -21.04 8.54 9.87
N LEU A 83 -21.17 7.26 10.23
CA LEU A 83 -22.46 6.60 10.45
C LEU A 83 -22.91 6.80 11.90
N GLU A 84 -24.20 7.04 12.08
CA GLU A 84 -24.80 7.21 13.40
C GLU A 84 -25.06 5.86 14.08
N LEU A 85 -25.06 5.86 15.42
CA LEU A 85 -25.35 4.68 16.22
C LEU A 85 -26.86 4.38 16.21
N ALA A 86 -27.23 3.15 15.91
CA ALA A 86 -28.61 2.71 15.97
C ALA A 86 -29.20 2.90 17.39
N GLY A 87 -30.31 3.62 17.49
CA GLY A 87 -30.99 3.92 18.75
C GLY A 87 -30.33 5.01 19.60
N ALA A 88 -29.30 5.70 19.10
CA ALA A 88 -28.75 6.90 19.74
C ALA A 88 -29.48 8.17 19.28
N VAL A 89 -29.76 8.25 18.00
CA VAL A 89 -30.48 9.38 17.38
C VAL A 89 -31.66 8.87 16.57
N ASP A 90 -32.66 9.72 16.38
CA ASP A 90 -33.79 9.40 15.51
C ASP A 90 -33.27 9.39 14.04
N PRO A 91 -33.74 8.44 13.20
CA PRO A 91 -33.35 8.37 11.81
C PRO A 91 -33.59 9.70 11.09
N LEU A 92 -32.56 10.22 10.43
CA LEU A 92 -32.72 11.39 9.57
C LEU A 92 -33.56 11.06 8.35
N ALA A 93 -34.36 12.04 7.89
CA ALA A 93 -35.17 11.88 6.67
C ALA A 93 -34.30 11.62 5.41
N PHE A 94 -33.04 12.04 5.43
CA PHE A 94 -32.07 11.87 4.36
C PHE A 94 -30.71 11.50 4.95
N GLY A 95 -30.05 10.51 4.36
CA GLY A 95 -28.75 10.02 4.79
C GLY A 95 -28.72 8.50 4.94
N PRO A 96 -27.56 7.91 5.28
CA PRO A 96 -27.48 6.50 5.61
C PRO A 96 -28.25 6.23 6.91
N PRO A 97 -28.90 5.06 7.03
CA PRO A 97 -29.58 4.69 8.28
C PRO A 97 -28.54 4.50 9.41
N PRO A 98 -28.93 4.77 10.67
CA PRO A 98 -28.10 4.44 11.83
C PRO A 98 -27.78 2.94 11.88
N VAL A 99 -26.58 2.59 12.34
CA VAL A 99 -26.06 1.21 12.29
C VAL A 99 -25.68 0.70 13.68
N ASP A 100 -25.74 -0.62 13.88
CA ASP A 100 -25.01 -1.24 14.97
C ASP A 100 -23.54 -1.33 14.58
N PRO A 101 -22.61 -0.76 15.36
CA PRO A 101 -21.17 -0.78 15.03
C PRO A 101 -20.59 -2.18 14.80
N ALA A 102 -21.15 -3.21 15.47
CA ALA A 102 -20.71 -4.59 15.31
C ALA A 102 -21.02 -5.19 13.93
N ASP A 103 -21.97 -4.59 13.20
CA ASP A 103 -22.36 -5.03 11.86
C ASP A 103 -21.59 -4.29 10.74
N LEU A 104 -20.69 -3.36 11.12
CA LEU A 104 -19.87 -2.63 10.16
C LEU A 104 -18.85 -3.56 9.47
N PRO A 105 -18.72 -3.47 8.14
CA PRO A 105 -17.69 -4.19 7.43
C PRO A 105 -16.31 -3.62 7.79
N ASP A 106 -15.28 -4.47 7.73
CA ASP A 106 -13.89 -4.09 8.05
C ASP A 106 -13.37 -2.94 7.16
N ASP A 107 -13.86 -2.80 5.93
CA ASP A 107 -13.54 -1.68 5.02
C ASP A 107 -13.89 -0.31 5.63
N GLU A 108 -15.01 -0.18 6.35
CA GLU A 108 -15.40 1.07 7.01
C GLU A 108 -14.45 1.44 8.16
N LEU A 109 -14.02 0.46 8.95
CA LEU A 109 -13.04 0.68 10.02
C LEU A 109 -11.65 0.96 9.47
N LEU A 110 -11.28 0.25 8.40
CA LEU A 110 -10.01 0.42 7.73
C LEU A 110 -9.86 1.83 7.12
N ARG A 111 -10.96 2.47 6.68
CA ARG A 111 -10.94 3.86 6.24
C ARG A 111 -10.47 4.80 7.36
N VAL A 112 -11.03 4.64 8.57
CA VAL A 112 -10.63 5.45 9.73
C VAL A 112 -9.19 5.18 10.10
N ALA A 113 -8.80 3.92 10.23
CA ALA A 113 -7.44 3.52 10.57
C ALA A 113 -6.41 4.02 9.55
N ALA A 114 -6.73 3.96 8.25
CA ALA A 114 -5.87 4.50 7.19
C ALA A 114 -5.70 6.02 7.27
N GLY A 115 -6.75 6.74 7.71
CA GLY A 115 -6.69 8.17 8.01
C GLY A 115 -5.69 8.48 9.11
N ILE A 116 -5.81 7.79 10.25
CA ILE A 116 -4.91 7.96 11.40
C ILE A 116 -3.46 7.64 11.01
N LEU A 117 -3.24 6.54 10.26
CA LEU A 117 -1.90 6.19 9.76
C LEU A 117 -1.34 7.23 8.78
N ALA A 118 -2.18 7.84 7.95
CA ALA A 118 -1.75 8.89 7.04
C ALA A 118 -1.25 10.12 7.81
N ASP A 119 -1.97 10.51 8.87
CA ASP A 119 -1.56 11.60 9.76
C ASP A 119 -0.25 11.26 10.48
N ASP A 120 -0.09 10.03 10.99
CA ASP A 120 1.15 9.56 11.61
C ASP A 120 2.34 9.61 10.64
N VAL A 121 2.15 9.16 9.39
CA VAL A 121 3.17 9.21 8.35
C VAL A 121 3.55 10.65 8.00
N VAL A 122 2.58 11.58 7.97
CA VAL A 122 2.86 13.00 7.75
C VAL A 122 3.61 13.62 8.93
N ALA A 123 3.22 13.26 10.15
CA ALA A 123 3.85 13.75 11.39
C ALA A 123 5.29 13.24 11.54
N ALA A 124 5.52 11.96 11.26
CA ALA A 124 6.87 11.38 11.24
C ALA A 124 7.78 12.03 10.18
N GLY A 125 7.20 12.50 9.08
CA GLY A 125 7.94 13.15 8.00
C GLY A 125 8.84 12.21 7.22
N LEU A 126 9.85 12.76 6.57
CA LEU A 126 10.85 12.00 5.83
C LEU A 126 12.12 11.85 6.68
N PRO A 127 12.78 10.69 6.64
CA PRO A 127 14.07 10.52 7.28
C PRO A 127 15.11 11.45 6.65
N ASP A 128 16.14 11.78 7.41
CA ASP A 128 17.24 12.58 6.90
C ASP A 128 17.84 11.95 5.64
N PRO A 129 18.06 12.72 4.57
CA PRO A 129 18.62 12.18 3.35
C PRO A 129 20.03 11.62 3.62
N PRO A 130 20.34 10.42 3.08
CA PRO A 130 21.67 9.87 3.24
C PRO A 130 22.71 10.83 2.66
N ARG A 131 23.88 10.92 3.31
CA ARG A 131 24.98 11.76 2.83
C ARG A 131 25.31 11.39 1.38
N ALA A 132 25.29 12.39 0.50
CA ALA A 132 25.61 12.19 -0.91
C ALA A 132 27.03 11.62 -1.06
N ALA A 133 27.13 10.42 -1.61
CA ALA A 133 28.43 9.84 -1.90
C ALA A 133 29.10 10.59 -3.08
N THR A 134 30.40 10.73 -3.00
CA THR A 134 31.19 11.35 -4.08
C THR A 134 31.00 10.56 -5.37
N ARG A 135 30.62 11.25 -6.44
CA ARG A 135 30.45 10.65 -7.76
C ARG A 135 31.74 9.99 -8.23
N ARG A 136 31.66 8.73 -8.66
CA ARG A 136 32.79 7.98 -9.21
C ARG A 136 32.87 8.16 -10.74
N PRO A 137 33.80 8.97 -11.30
CA PRO A 137 33.81 9.30 -12.73
C PRO A 137 34.08 8.08 -13.63
N TRP A 138 34.80 7.09 -13.12
CA TRP A 138 35.22 5.87 -13.85
C TRP A 138 34.16 4.73 -13.74
N ALA A 139 33.01 4.97 -13.10
CA ALA A 139 31.97 3.95 -12.95
C ALA A 139 31.34 3.61 -14.31
N ARG A 140 31.05 2.32 -14.52
CA ARG A 140 30.26 1.88 -15.67
C ARG A 140 28.94 2.63 -15.69
N ARG A 141 28.54 3.11 -16.84
CA ARG A 141 27.29 3.84 -17.05
C ARG A 141 26.18 2.86 -17.37
N TYR A 142 25.07 2.99 -16.71
CA TYR A 142 23.94 2.09 -16.83
C TYR A 142 22.62 2.85 -16.76
N ARG A 143 21.53 2.21 -17.23
CA ARG A 143 20.15 2.54 -16.91
C ARG A 143 19.41 1.25 -16.56
N LEU A 144 18.60 1.29 -15.50
CA LEU A 144 17.73 0.18 -15.10
C LEU A 144 16.31 0.51 -15.52
N VAL A 145 15.69 -0.40 -16.24
CA VAL A 145 14.30 -0.33 -16.71
C VAL A 145 13.63 -1.69 -16.50
N GLY A 146 12.34 -1.78 -16.74
CA GLY A 146 11.59 -3.01 -16.49
C GLY A 146 10.88 -3.00 -15.15
N ASP A 147 10.87 -4.12 -14.47
CA ASP A 147 10.17 -4.30 -13.19
C ASP A 147 10.59 -3.25 -12.15
N ALA A 148 9.59 -2.56 -11.58
CA ALA A 148 9.81 -1.44 -10.67
C ALA A 148 10.45 -1.88 -9.36
N LEU A 149 9.94 -2.97 -8.76
CA LEU A 149 10.42 -3.46 -7.47
C LEU A 149 11.82 -4.08 -7.56
N LEU A 150 12.24 -4.54 -8.75
CA LEU A 150 13.62 -4.96 -9.00
C LEU A 150 14.53 -3.75 -9.28
N ALA A 151 14.06 -2.81 -10.10
CA ALA A 151 14.91 -1.73 -10.62
C ALA A 151 15.10 -0.59 -9.61
N ASP A 152 14.05 -0.21 -8.87
CA ASP A 152 14.08 1.02 -8.06
C ASP A 152 14.94 0.88 -6.79
N PRO A 153 14.91 -0.23 -6.01
CA PRO A 153 15.81 -0.43 -4.88
C PRO A 153 17.28 -0.51 -5.31
N VAL A 154 17.56 -1.23 -6.40
CA VAL A 154 18.92 -1.32 -6.97
C VAL A 154 19.42 0.04 -7.41
N ARG A 155 18.56 0.85 -8.04
CA ARG A 155 18.90 2.22 -8.46
C ARG A 155 19.21 3.10 -7.26
N ALA A 156 18.35 3.07 -6.22
CA ALA A 156 18.54 3.85 -5.00
C ALA A 156 19.88 3.52 -4.33
N GLU A 157 20.21 2.25 -4.19
CA GLU A 157 21.46 1.79 -3.60
C GLU A 157 22.69 2.20 -4.44
N LEU A 158 22.60 2.10 -5.77
CA LEU A 158 23.70 2.54 -6.63
C LEU A 158 23.91 4.06 -6.58
N VAL A 159 22.83 4.84 -6.49
CA VAL A 159 22.91 6.29 -6.28
C VAL A 159 23.57 6.60 -4.94
N ALA A 160 23.16 5.92 -3.86
CA ALA A 160 23.77 6.08 -2.53
C ALA A 160 25.28 5.75 -2.53
N ARG A 161 25.71 4.82 -3.41
CA ARG A 161 27.12 4.49 -3.60
C ARG A 161 27.88 5.45 -4.58
N GLY A 162 27.30 6.59 -4.95
CA GLY A 162 27.90 7.57 -5.86
C GLY A 162 27.93 7.16 -7.34
N ARG A 163 26.99 6.28 -7.72
CA ARG A 163 26.86 5.75 -9.09
C ARG A 163 25.50 6.07 -9.68
N PRO A 164 25.19 7.33 -10.00
CA PRO A 164 23.90 7.70 -10.57
C PRO A 164 23.72 7.08 -11.96
N PRO A 165 22.45 6.72 -12.32
CA PRO A 165 22.16 6.15 -13.64
C PRO A 165 22.33 7.17 -14.75
N GLY A 166 22.56 6.68 -15.97
CA GLY A 166 22.60 7.48 -17.18
C GLY A 166 23.99 7.91 -17.61
N GLY A 167 24.01 8.81 -18.59
CA GLY A 167 25.21 9.29 -19.27
C GLY A 167 25.40 8.67 -20.65
N ARG A 168 26.31 9.30 -21.45
CA ARG A 168 26.61 8.84 -22.81
C ARG A 168 27.27 7.46 -22.76
N GLY A 169 26.82 6.52 -23.59
CA GLY A 169 27.34 5.15 -23.61
C GLY A 169 26.79 4.22 -22.52
N SER A 170 25.67 4.57 -21.83
CA SER A 170 25.03 3.69 -20.86
C SER A 170 24.58 2.38 -21.48
N VAL A 171 24.80 1.29 -20.75
CA VAL A 171 24.13 0.00 -21.01
C VAL A 171 22.74 0.05 -20.41
N ILE A 172 21.76 -0.43 -21.12
CA ILE A 172 20.37 -0.53 -20.67
C ILE A 172 20.13 -1.94 -20.16
N LEU A 173 19.84 -2.06 -18.88
CA LEU A 173 19.50 -3.33 -18.24
C LEU A 173 17.98 -3.38 -18.08
N VAL A 174 17.33 -4.27 -18.82
CA VAL A 174 15.89 -4.51 -18.75
C VAL A 174 15.66 -5.65 -17.79
N LEU A 175 15.17 -5.33 -16.59
CA LEU A 175 15.03 -6.27 -15.48
C LEU A 175 13.65 -6.92 -15.52
N GLY A 176 13.61 -8.23 -15.32
CA GLY A 176 12.40 -9.01 -15.21
C GLY A 176 12.57 -10.27 -14.37
N THR A 177 11.46 -10.91 -14.08
CA THR A 177 11.34 -12.20 -13.42
C THR A 177 10.08 -12.90 -13.95
N ASP A 178 9.55 -13.88 -13.26
CA ASP A 178 8.30 -14.51 -13.71
C ASP A 178 7.17 -13.47 -13.84
N LEU A 179 6.34 -13.63 -14.88
CA LEU A 179 5.36 -12.62 -15.25
C LEU A 179 4.28 -12.42 -14.16
N GLY A 180 3.92 -13.48 -13.43
CA GLY A 180 2.98 -13.38 -12.32
C GLY A 180 3.52 -12.46 -11.21
N GLN A 181 4.79 -12.65 -10.84
CA GLN A 181 5.46 -11.80 -9.88
C GLN A 181 5.61 -10.36 -10.40
N MET A 182 5.96 -10.17 -11.68
CA MET A 182 6.03 -8.83 -12.27
C MET A 182 4.69 -8.09 -12.24
N LEU A 183 3.55 -8.79 -12.39
CA LEU A 183 2.23 -8.20 -12.23
C LEU A 183 1.99 -7.74 -10.78
N ALA A 184 2.26 -8.61 -9.79
CA ALA A 184 2.16 -8.24 -8.38
C ALA A 184 3.08 -7.05 -8.03
N HIS A 185 4.31 -7.04 -8.53
CA HIS A 185 5.26 -5.94 -8.39
C HIS A 185 4.75 -4.64 -9.02
N ALA A 186 4.14 -4.71 -10.20
CA ALA A 186 3.62 -3.53 -10.89
C ALA A 186 2.45 -2.89 -10.13
N TRP A 187 1.55 -3.71 -9.56
CA TRP A 187 0.46 -3.22 -8.71
C TRP A 187 0.99 -2.65 -7.39
N THR A 188 1.93 -3.34 -6.74
CA THR A 188 2.59 -2.86 -5.51
C THR A 188 3.26 -1.50 -5.74
N ALA A 189 4.05 -1.36 -6.80
CA ALA A 189 4.71 -0.10 -7.14
C ALA A 189 3.70 1.03 -7.41
N ARG A 190 2.56 0.70 -8.04
CA ARG A 190 1.48 1.66 -8.28
C ARG A 190 0.79 2.06 -6.97
N SER A 191 0.50 1.10 -6.11
CA SER A 191 -0.13 1.32 -4.80
C SER A 191 0.71 2.25 -3.92
N LEU A 192 2.03 2.03 -3.89
CA LEU A 192 3.00 2.87 -3.18
C LEU A 192 3.25 4.24 -3.84
N ALA A 193 2.86 4.45 -5.10
CA ALA A 193 3.04 5.74 -5.78
C ALA A 193 1.79 6.61 -5.78
N GLU A 194 0.62 6.01 -6.05
CA GLU A 194 -0.60 6.73 -6.41
C GLU A 194 -1.83 6.32 -5.59
N GLY A 195 -1.77 5.20 -4.88
CA GLY A 195 -2.92 4.57 -4.23
C GLY A 195 -3.72 3.69 -5.19
N GLY A 196 -4.24 4.15 -6.26
CA GLY A 196 -4.89 3.39 -7.34
C GLY A 196 -6.06 2.47 -6.95
N PRO A 197 -6.57 1.64 -7.90
CA PRO A 197 -7.63 0.66 -7.67
C PRO A 197 -7.15 -0.56 -6.87
N GLY A 198 -8.08 -1.35 -6.35
CA GLY A 198 -7.83 -2.66 -5.75
C GLY A 198 -7.15 -3.64 -6.72
N TRP A 199 -6.65 -4.75 -6.18
CA TRP A 199 -5.89 -5.72 -6.98
C TRP A 199 -6.71 -6.28 -8.14
N ARG A 200 -7.92 -6.78 -7.88
CA ARG A 200 -8.79 -7.33 -8.93
C ARG A 200 -9.22 -6.26 -9.93
N ASP A 201 -9.67 -5.11 -9.44
CA ASP A 201 -10.09 -3.99 -10.30
C ASP A 201 -8.98 -3.51 -11.25
N TRP A 202 -7.72 -3.73 -10.86
CA TRP A 202 -6.56 -3.42 -11.68
C TRP A 202 -6.19 -4.56 -12.62
N LEU A 203 -6.26 -5.82 -12.18
CA LEU A 203 -5.80 -6.99 -12.93
C LEU A 203 -6.80 -7.41 -14.01
N ASP A 204 -8.11 -7.45 -13.70
CA ASP A 204 -9.16 -7.92 -14.58
C ASP A 204 -9.23 -7.17 -15.93
N PRO A 205 -9.13 -5.84 -15.97
CA PRO A 205 -9.05 -5.13 -17.25
C PRO A 205 -7.82 -5.50 -18.08
N LEU A 206 -6.66 -5.73 -17.43
CA LEU A 206 -5.43 -6.14 -18.12
C LEU A 206 -5.61 -7.51 -18.76
N ALA A 207 -6.17 -8.45 -18.02
CA ALA A 207 -6.46 -9.80 -18.50
C ALA A 207 -7.49 -9.79 -19.65
N ARG A 208 -8.59 -9.06 -19.49
CA ARG A 208 -9.66 -8.91 -20.49
C ARG A 208 -9.14 -8.33 -21.81
N HIS A 209 -8.34 -7.27 -21.73
CA HIS A 209 -7.75 -6.64 -22.92
C HIS A 209 -6.43 -7.26 -23.36
N ARG A 210 -5.95 -8.28 -22.64
CA ARG A 210 -4.68 -8.98 -22.89
C ARG A 210 -3.49 -8.02 -23.02
N THR A 211 -3.47 -6.98 -22.18
CA THR A 211 -2.43 -5.95 -22.18
C THR A 211 -1.51 -6.10 -20.95
N LEU A 212 -0.30 -5.58 -21.07
CA LEU A 212 0.63 -5.50 -19.94
C LEU A 212 0.96 -4.04 -19.62
N PRO A 213 1.17 -3.71 -18.34
CA PRO A 213 1.73 -2.42 -17.97
C PRO A 213 3.09 -2.18 -18.66
N PRO A 214 3.37 -0.95 -19.09
CA PRO A 214 4.57 -0.66 -19.89
C PRO A 214 5.90 -1.07 -19.24
N ARG A 215 5.98 -1.03 -17.90
CA ARG A 215 7.22 -1.38 -17.16
C ARG A 215 7.50 -2.88 -17.12
N ILE A 216 6.48 -3.73 -17.27
CA ILE A 216 6.64 -5.19 -17.25
C ILE A 216 6.52 -5.82 -18.65
N ASP A 217 6.20 -5.07 -19.68
CA ASP A 217 6.32 -5.51 -21.06
C ASP A 217 7.79 -5.35 -21.50
N LEU A 218 8.61 -6.37 -21.18
CA LEU A 218 10.04 -6.35 -21.41
C LEU A 218 10.39 -6.23 -22.90
N VAL A 219 9.56 -6.81 -23.79
CA VAL A 219 9.73 -6.70 -25.25
C VAL A 219 9.58 -5.27 -25.71
N ARG A 220 8.54 -4.60 -25.26
CA ARG A 220 8.29 -3.20 -25.55
C ARG A 220 9.39 -2.30 -24.98
N ALA A 221 9.80 -2.56 -23.74
CA ALA A 221 10.88 -1.81 -23.09
C ALA A 221 12.20 -1.98 -23.85
N ALA A 222 12.58 -3.22 -24.20
CA ALA A 222 13.80 -3.50 -24.94
C ALA A 222 13.82 -2.81 -26.31
N ARG A 223 12.73 -2.91 -27.07
CA ARG A 223 12.60 -2.27 -28.39
C ARG A 223 12.72 -0.74 -28.28
N ALA A 224 11.96 -0.11 -27.39
CA ALA A 224 11.97 1.32 -27.22
C ALA A 224 13.36 1.87 -26.83
N TRP A 225 14.16 1.10 -26.11
CA TRP A 225 15.55 1.47 -25.83
C TRP A 225 16.51 1.13 -26.97
N SER A 226 16.31 0.01 -27.67
CA SER A 226 17.07 -0.34 -28.87
C SER A 226 17.02 0.75 -29.93
N ASP A 227 15.82 1.29 -30.17
CA ASP A 227 15.61 2.37 -31.14
C ASP A 227 16.36 3.66 -30.76
N ARG A 228 16.62 3.86 -29.46
CA ARG A 228 17.29 5.08 -28.93
C ARG A 228 18.80 4.98 -28.85
N VAL A 229 19.33 3.80 -28.52
CA VAL A 229 20.74 3.65 -28.18
C VAL A 229 21.47 2.55 -28.95
N GLY A 230 20.76 1.79 -29.78
CA GLY A 230 21.24 0.61 -30.47
C GLY A 230 21.02 -0.70 -29.68
N PRO A 231 20.73 -1.82 -30.40
CA PRO A 231 20.43 -3.12 -29.77
C PRO A 231 21.62 -3.69 -28.97
N GLU A 232 22.84 -3.37 -29.39
CA GLU A 232 24.09 -3.83 -28.76
C GLU A 232 24.26 -3.31 -27.31
N ARG A 233 23.52 -2.27 -26.93
CA ARG A 233 23.54 -1.69 -25.56
C ARG A 233 22.40 -2.17 -24.67
N VAL A 234 21.44 -2.90 -25.20
CA VAL A 234 20.31 -3.44 -24.45
C VAL A 234 20.63 -4.86 -23.98
N ARG A 235 20.38 -5.14 -22.73
CA ARG A 235 20.55 -6.46 -22.11
C ARG A 235 19.32 -6.80 -21.31
N ILE A 236 18.83 -8.01 -21.47
CA ILE A 236 17.74 -8.55 -20.64
C ILE A 236 18.38 -9.20 -19.42
N VAL A 237 17.89 -8.89 -18.22
CA VAL A 237 18.42 -9.44 -16.97
C VAL A 237 17.27 -10.10 -16.22
N LEU A 238 17.30 -11.42 -16.21
CA LEU A 238 16.32 -12.27 -15.56
C LEU A 238 16.85 -12.90 -14.27
N ASP A 239 18.17 -12.83 -14.08
CA ASP A 239 18.83 -13.17 -12.82
C ASP A 239 19.37 -11.89 -12.15
N PRO A 240 18.74 -11.41 -11.07
CA PRO A 240 19.20 -10.22 -10.35
C PRO A 240 20.63 -10.33 -9.80
N THR A 241 21.14 -11.54 -9.58
CA THR A 241 22.51 -11.77 -9.08
C THR A 241 23.59 -11.34 -10.08
N GLU A 242 23.24 -11.23 -11.36
CA GLU A 242 24.14 -10.73 -12.41
C GLU A 242 24.28 -9.20 -12.43
N ILE A 243 23.34 -8.46 -11.83
CA ILE A 243 23.33 -6.99 -11.87
C ILE A 243 24.64 -6.39 -11.30
N PRO A 244 25.18 -6.84 -10.15
CA PRO A 244 26.43 -6.29 -9.62
C PRO A 244 27.58 -6.35 -10.63
N ARG A 245 27.75 -7.48 -11.31
CA ARG A 245 28.78 -7.68 -12.35
C ARG A 245 28.57 -6.73 -13.54
N LEU A 246 27.33 -6.59 -13.98
CA LEU A 246 26.98 -5.75 -15.15
C LEU A 246 27.22 -4.27 -14.88
N VAL A 247 26.91 -3.79 -13.68
CA VAL A 247 27.16 -2.39 -13.29
C VAL A 247 28.55 -2.15 -12.67
N GLY A 248 29.36 -3.22 -12.51
CA GLY A 248 30.74 -3.14 -12.01
C GLY A 248 30.80 -2.82 -10.50
N VAL A 249 29.96 -3.45 -9.68
CA VAL A 249 30.05 -3.46 -8.22
C VAL A 249 30.36 -4.86 -7.72
N ARG A 250 31.05 -4.95 -6.58
CA ARG A 250 31.44 -6.24 -5.96
C ARG A 250 30.46 -6.68 -4.86
N ARG A 251 29.82 -5.71 -4.20
CA ARG A 251 28.89 -5.99 -3.11
C ARG A 251 27.51 -6.31 -3.66
N PRO A 252 26.77 -7.23 -3.03
CA PRO A 252 25.39 -7.51 -3.40
C PRO A 252 24.55 -6.23 -3.44
N LEU A 253 23.52 -6.26 -4.26
CA LEU A 253 22.51 -5.21 -4.37
C LEU A 253 21.22 -5.71 -3.73
N PRO A 254 20.36 -4.82 -3.22
CA PRO A 254 19.10 -5.23 -2.59
C PRO A 254 18.18 -5.89 -3.62
N GLY A 255 17.44 -6.91 -3.16
CA GLY A 255 16.32 -7.49 -3.88
C GLY A 255 15.05 -6.63 -3.77
N PRO A 256 13.95 -7.09 -4.36
CA PRO A 256 12.65 -6.48 -4.17
C PRO A 256 12.26 -6.58 -2.68
N PRO A 257 11.51 -5.58 -2.14
CA PRO A 257 11.00 -5.67 -0.78
C PRO A 257 9.97 -6.80 -0.68
N GLU A 258 10.10 -7.62 0.36
CA GLU A 258 9.11 -8.65 0.69
C GLU A 258 7.97 -8.00 1.45
N ILE A 259 6.84 -7.79 0.79
CA ILE A 259 5.66 -7.13 1.35
C ILE A 259 4.43 -8.02 1.15
N SER A 260 3.60 -8.16 2.18
CA SER A 260 2.38 -8.96 2.11
C SER A 260 1.28 -8.29 1.29
N ALA A 261 0.33 -9.08 0.80
CA ALA A 261 -0.83 -8.60 0.04
C ALA A 261 -1.62 -7.53 0.83
N ASP A 262 -1.93 -7.82 2.11
CA ASP A 262 -2.68 -6.91 2.98
C ASP A 262 -1.89 -5.62 3.27
N ALA A 263 -0.57 -5.72 3.39
CA ALA A 263 0.28 -4.55 3.58
C ALA A 263 0.32 -3.64 2.33
N VAL A 264 0.30 -4.21 1.13
CA VAL A 264 0.19 -3.43 -0.11
C VAL A 264 -1.17 -2.73 -0.20
N ASP A 265 -2.26 -3.41 0.16
CA ASP A 265 -3.59 -2.80 0.15
C ASP A 265 -3.70 -1.69 1.21
N LEU A 266 -3.15 -1.90 2.40
CA LEU A 266 -3.06 -0.85 3.43
C LEU A 266 -2.26 0.36 2.90
N ALA A 267 -1.09 0.14 2.28
CA ALA A 267 -0.31 1.23 1.68
C ALA A 267 -1.10 1.99 0.60
N ARG A 268 -1.88 1.27 -0.21
CA ARG A 268 -2.77 1.84 -1.22
C ARG A 268 -3.81 2.78 -0.59
N ARG A 269 -4.48 2.33 0.48
CA ARG A 269 -5.51 3.11 1.21
C ARG A 269 -4.91 4.32 1.90
N VAL A 270 -3.81 4.16 2.61
CA VAL A 270 -3.06 5.29 3.20
C VAL A 270 -2.59 6.26 2.12
N GLY A 271 -2.13 5.75 0.97
CA GLY A 271 -1.73 6.55 -0.18
C GLY A 271 -2.86 7.38 -0.79
N GLN A 272 -4.10 6.87 -0.76
CA GLN A 272 -5.29 7.64 -1.19
C GLN A 272 -5.55 8.83 -0.25
N VAL A 273 -5.48 8.62 1.07
CA VAL A 273 -5.62 9.68 2.07
C VAL A 273 -4.50 10.72 1.94
N LEU A 274 -3.24 10.26 1.86
CA LEU A 274 -2.09 11.13 1.64
C LEU A 274 -2.19 11.96 0.36
N GLY A 275 -2.94 11.49 -0.65
CA GLY A 275 -3.23 12.23 -1.86
C GLY A 275 -4.03 13.51 -1.63
N LEU A 276 -4.74 13.62 -0.51
CA LEU A 276 -5.44 14.83 -0.07
C LEU A 276 -4.55 15.76 0.76
N LEU A 277 -3.48 15.23 1.37
CA LEU A 277 -2.63 15.93 2.34
C LEU A 277 -1.29 16.37 1.74
N ALA A 278 -0.81 15.71 0.68
CA ALA A 278 0.52 15.93 0.14
C ALA A 278 0.57 15.88 -1.40
N VAL A 279 1.43 16.71 -1.98
CA VAL A 279 1.70 16.68 -3.43
C VAL A 279 2.33 15.34 -3.85
N PRO A 280 2.14 14.88 -5.12
CA PRO A 280 2.53 13.55 -5.55
C PRO A 280 3.98 13.13 -5.25
N PRO A 281 5.02 13.98 -5.42
CA PRO A 281 6.39 13.59 -5.07
C PRO A 281 6.57 13.34 -3.57
N ARG A 282 6.00 14.20 -2.70
CA ARG A 282 6.07 14.05 -1.24
C ARG A 282 5.29 12.84 -0.77
N ARG A 283 4.08 12.61 -1.29
CA ARG A 283 3.29 11.40 -1.01
C ARG A 283 4.09 10.14 -1.29
N ARG A 284 4.70 10.03 -2.48
CA ARG A 284 5.54 8.88 -2.85
C ARG A 284 6.71 8.69 -1.89
N ALA A 285 7.41 9.77 -1.55
CA ALA A 285 8.52 9.71 -0.61
C ALA A 285 8.06 9.22 0.78
N LEU A 286 6.97 9.76 1.33
CA LEU A 286 6.39 9.33 2.60
C LEU A 286 6.02 7.84 2.59
N LEU A 287 5.37 7.36 1.52
CA LEU A 287 5.02 5.95 1.40
C LEU A 287 6.25 5.05 1.31
N HIS A 288 7.29 5.45 0.58
CA HIS A 288 8.50 4.63 0.40
C HIS A 288 9.48 4.71 1.55
N GLU A 289 9.67 5.88 2.15
CA GLU A 289 10.75 6.12 3.12
C GLU A 289 10.25 5.99 4.57
N THR A 290 8.97 6.25 4.82
CA THR A 290 8.40 6.23 6.18
C THR A 290 7.49 5.01 6.40
N LEU A 291 6.54 4.73 5.50
CA LEU A 291 5.57 3.65 5.70
C LEU A 291 6.09 2.27 5.27
N LEU A 292 6.70 2.15 4.08
CA LEU A 292 7.13 0.86 3.52
C LEU A 292 8.04 0.06 4.46
N PRO A 293 9.03 0.62 5.17
CA PRO A 293 9.86 -0.15 6.11
C PRO A 293 9.03 -0.82 7.23
N ARG A 294 8.00 -0.15 7.74
CA ARG A 294 7.08 -0.69 8.76
C ARG A 294 6.23 -1.84 8.19
N LEU A 295 5.76 -1.69 6.96
CA LEU A 295 4.96 -2.72 6.28
C LEU A 295 5.79 -3.98 5.95
N VAL A 296 7.04 -3.82 5.53
CA VAL A 296 7.95 -4.94 5.28
C VAL A 296 8.25 -5.69 6.58
N ALA A 297 8.49 -4.97 7.68
CA ALA A 297 8.73 -5.58 8.99
C ALA A 297 7.55 -6.41 9.51
N ALA A 298 6.34 -6.09 9.05
CA ALA A 298 5.13 -6.80 9.47
C ALA A 298 5.02 -8.24 8.93
N GLY A 299 5.67 -8.55 7.79
CA GLY A 299 5.62 -9.87 7.16
C GLY A 299 4.23 -10.25 6.63
N GLY A 300 4.08 -11.54 6.28
CA GLY A 300 2.80 -12.12 5.82
C GLY A 300 2.86 -12.66 4.38
N PRO A 301 1.74 -13.25 3.88
CA PRO A 301 1.70 -13.87 2.55
C PRO A 301 1.82 -12.81 1.45
N GLN A 302 2.70 -13.07 0.49
CA GLN A 302 2.88 -12.22 -0.67
C GLN A 302 1.70 -12.36 -1.63
N LEU A 303 1.47 -11.32 -2.44
CA LEU A 303 0.43 -11.33 -3.46
C LEU A 303 0.83 -12.25 -4.62
N VAL A 304 -0.10 -13.08 -5.06
CA VAL A 304 0.03 -13.92 -6.26
C VAL A 304 -1.12 -13.64 -7.22
N VAL A 305 -0.92 -13.99 -8.49
CA VAL A 305 -2.00 -13.89 -9.49
C VAL A 305 -3.06 -14.95 -9.19
N PRO A 306 -4.37 -14.60 -9.18
CA PRO A 306 -5.45 -15.57 -9.03
C PRO A 306 -5.45 -16.63 -10.13
N ASP A 307 -5.87 -17.85 -9.79
CA ASP A 307 -5.85 -18.99 -10.71
C ASP A 307 -6.66 -18.76 -12.00
N GLU A 308 -7.74 -18.00 -11.92
CA GLU A 308 -8.56 -17.63 -13.08
C GLU A 308 -7.80 -16.85 -14.17
N HIS A 309 -6.67 -16.25 -13.83
CA HIS A 309 -5.80 -15.52 -14.76
C HIS A 309 -4.53 -16.29 -15.15
N ALA A 310 -4.31 -17.49 -14.60
CA ALA A 310 -3.09 -18.28 -14.80
C ALA A 310 -2.80 -18.56 -16.29
N ASP A 311 -3.81 -18.98 -17.04
CA ASP A 311 -3.66 -19.28 -18.49
C ASP A 311 -3.29 -18.06 -19.32
N TRP A 312 -3.90 -16.90 -19.01
CA TRP A 312 -3.55 -15.64 -19.66
C TRP A 312 -2.09 -15.26 -19.38
N VAL A 313 -1.69 -15.32 -18.11
CA VAL A 313 -0.32 -14.96 -17.68
C VAL A 313 0.69 -15.92 -18.31
N HIS A 314 0.43 -17.23 -18.28
CA HIS A 314 1.30 -18.23 -18.91
C HIS A 314 1.46 -17.98 -20.43
N THR A 315 0.34 -17.83 -21.15
CA THR A 315 0.36 -17.53 -22.57
C THR A 315 1.16 -16.26 -22.89
N ARG A 316 1.01 -15.26 -22.05
CA ARG A 316 1.70 -13.97 -22.21
C ARG A 316 3.19 -14.08 -21.94
N ALA A 317 3.58 -14.86 -20.92
CA ALA A 317 4.97 -15.15 -20.57
C ALA A 317 5.70 -15.89 -21.69
N VAL A 318 5.09 -16.96 -22.25
CA VAL A 318 5.64 -17.69 -23.39
C VAL A 318 5.88 -16.78 -24.58
N ARG A 319 4.89 -15.95 -24.95
CA ARG A 319 5.05 -15.00 -26.05
C ARG A 319 6.15 -13.97 -25.80
N MET A 320 6.30 -13.50 -24.57
CA MET A 320 7.34 -12.55 -24.18
C MET A 320 8.71 -13.18 -24.28
N ARG A 321 8.91 -14.39 -23.71
CA ARG A 321 10.14 -15.18 -23.81
C ARG A 321 10.57 -15.38 -25.26
N ASP A 322 9.66 -15.91 -26.08
CA ASP A 322 9.94 -16.23 -27.48
C ASP A 322 10.25 -14.96 -28.30
N ALA A 323 9.60 -13.85 -28.00
CA ALA A 323 9.88 -12.59 -28.67
C ALA A 323 11.25 -12.01 -28.29
N LEU A 324 11.67 -12.14 -27.04
CA LEU A 324 12.99 -11.70 -26.56
C LEU A 324 14.11 -12.57 -27.18
N LEU A 325 13.92 -13.88 -27.23
CA LEU A 325 14.87 -14.81 -27.86
C LEU A 325 15.02 -14.53 -29.38
N ARG A 326 13.93 -14.34 -30.10
CA ARG A 326 13.98 -13.99 -31.53
C ARG A 326 14.60 -12.63 -31.81
N ALA A 327 14.49 -11.69 -30.87
CA ALA A 327 15.09 -10.37 -31.05
C ALA A 327 16.62 -10.36 -30.87
N GLY A 328 17.21 -11.45 -30.37
CA GLY A 328 18.67 -11.62 -30.26
C GLY A 328 19.35 -10.73 -29.22
N TYR A 329 18.62 -10.20 -28.24
CA TYR A 329 19.23 -9.46 -27.13
C TYR A 329 20.07 -10.38 -26.25
N PRO A 330 21.23 -9.93 -25.74
CA PRO A 330 21.93 -10.65 -24.69
C PRO A 330 21.03 -10.84 -23.46
N VAL A 331 20.79 -12.10 -23.07
CA VAL A 331 20.01 -12.48 -21.90
C VAL A 331 20.96 -12.95 -20.79
N HIS A 332 20.79 -12.42 -19.60
CA HIS A 332 21.48 -12.80 -18.36
C HIS A 332 20.47 -13.49 -17.44
N GLY A 333 20.68 -14.78 -17.21
CA GLY A 333 19.75 -15.68 -16.55
C GLY A 333 19.03 -16.60 -17.53
N ASP A 334 18.13 -17.43 -17.00
CA ASP A 334 17.35 -18.39 -17.77
C ASP A 334 16.11 -17.71 -18.38
N PRO A 335 15.88 -17.73 -19.70
CA PRO A 335 14.67 -17.21 -20.32
C PRO A 335 13.38 -17.86 -19.81
N ASP A 336 13.43 -19.12 -19.40
CA ASP A 336 12.27 -19.83 -18.85
C ASP A 336 11.85 -19.32 -17.46
N SER A 337 12.71 -18.56 -16.77
CA SER A 337 12.34 -17.88 -15.52
C SER A 337 11.26 -16.79 -15.69
N LEU A 338 10.91 -16.42 -16.93
CA LEU A 338 9.74 -15.57 -17.23
C LEU A 338 8.41 -16.31 -17.09
N LEU A 339 8.43 -17.64 -17.17
CA LEU A 339 7.22 -18.44 -17.04
C LEU A 339 6.74 -18.44 -15.59
N PRO A 340 5.41 -18.36 -15.37
CA PRO A 340 4.87 -18.37 -14.03
C PRO A 340 5.25 -19.64 -13.27
N VAL A 341 5.77 -19.47 -12.07
CA VAL A 341 6.04 -20.57 -11.14
C VAL A 341 4.94 -20.57 -10.09
N GLY A 342 4.37 -21.75 -9.79
CA GLY A 342 3.41 -21.90 -8.70
C GLY A 342 4.02 -21.46 -7.38
N ARG A 343 3.48 -20.40 -6.79
CA ARG A 343 3.94 -19.81 -5.50
C ARG A 343 2.82 -19.85 -4.49
N SER A 344 3.14 -20.14 -3.25
CA SER A 344 2.22 -19.93 -2.13
C SER A 344 2.08 -18.44 -1.86
N GLY A 345 0.85 -17.97 -1.71
CA GLY A 345 0.58 -16.56 -1.42
C GLY A 345 -0.91 -16.29 -1.32
N ALA A 346 -1.24 -15.02 -1.15
CA ALA A 346 -2.63 -14.56 -1.18
C ALA A 346 -3.01 -14.15 -2.61
N SER A 347 -4.07 -14.72 -3.15
CA SER A 347 -4.62 -14.35 -4.46
C SER A 347 -5.34 -12.98 -4.43
N GLU A 348 -5.64 -12.49 -3.23
CA GLU A 348 -6.29 -11.20 -2.99
C GLU A 348 -5.96 -10.70 -1.58
N PRO A 349 -5.77 -9.38 -1.38
CA PRO A 349 -5.74 -8.78 -0.04
C PRO A 349 -7.08 -8.94 0.66
N SER A 350 -7.08 -9.07 1.98
CA SER A 350 -8.30 -9.09 2.78
C SER A 350 -8.47 -7.82 3.61
N ASP A 351 -9.69 -7.30 3.70
CA ASP A 351 -9.98 -6.14 4.55
C ASP A 351 -9.69 -6.44 6.02
N ALA A 352 -10.00 -7.66 6.48
CA ALA A 352 -9.71 -8.09 7.85
C ALA A 352 -8.20 -8.11 8.14
N GLY A 353 -7.38 -8.64 7.23
CA GLY A 353 -5.91 -8.68 7.39
C GLY A 353 -5.29 -7.28 7.33
N ALA A 354 -5.76 -6.44 6.40
CA ALA A 354 -5.32 -5.05 6.28
C ALA A 354 -5.72 -4.23 7.53
N LEU A 355 -6.95 -4.45 8.08
CA LEU A 355 -7.39 -3.80 9.33
C LEU A 355 -6.57 -4.25 10.53
N ALA A 356 -6.34 -5.55 10.68
CA ALA A 356 -5.51 -6.08 11.76
C ALA A 356 -4.09 -5.49 11.73
N LEU A 357 -3.51 -5.37 10.53
CA LEU A 357 -2.21 -4.72 10.32
C LEU A 357 -2.27 -3.23 10.67
N ALA A 358 -3.29 -2.51 10.20
CA ALA A 358 -3.47 -1.09 10.50
C ALA A 358 -3.58 -0.84 12.02
N MET A 359 -4.41 -1.61 12.73
CA MET A 359 -4.56 -1.51 14.17
C MET A 359 -3.23 -1.76 14.91
N ARG A 360 -2.46 -2.76 14.48
CA ARG A 360 -1.13 -3.02 15.06
C ARG A 360 -0.19 -1.82 14.90
N LEU A 361 -0.09 -1.26 13.70
CA LEU A 361 0.77 -0.12 13.41
C LEU A 361 0.37 1.14 14.17
N VAL A 362 -0.93 1.39 14.32
CA VAL A 362 -1.47 2.51 15.12
C VAL A 362 -1.14 2.35 16.61
N LEU A 363 -1.25 1.11 17.15
CA LEU A 363 -0.90 0.83 18.54
C LEU A 363 0.61 0.93 18.82
N GLU A 364 1.46 0.57 17.85
CA GLU A 364 2.92 0.71 17.96
C GLU A 364 3.34 2.18 18.08
N GLU A 365 2.76 3.05 17.25
CA GLU A 365 3.04 4.50 17.26
C GLU A 365 2.58 5.15 18.56
N GLY A 366 1.42 4.75 19.07
CA GLY A 366 0.90 5.28 20.36
C GLY A 366 1.73 4.90 21.58
N ARG A 367 2.75 4.05 21.46
CA ARG A 367 3.68 3.64 22.54
C ARG A 367 5.04 4.36 22.47
N SER A 368 5.34 5.00 21.35
CA SER A 368 6.58 5.78 21.12
C SER A 368 6.45 7.20 21.61
#